data_f22e6c8f2ac9643f842beefd9a8b50bd
#
_entry.id   f22e6c8f2ac9643f842beefd9a8b50bd
#
_cell.length_a   1.000
_cell.length_b   1.000
_cell.length_c   1.000
_cell.angle_alpha   90.00
_cell.angle_beta   90.00
_cell.angle_gamma   90.00
#
_symmetry.space_group_name_H-M   'P 1'
#
loop_
_entity.id
_entity.type
_entity.pdbx_description
1 polymer ?
#
loop_
_entity_poly.entity_id
_entity_poly.type
_entity_poly.pdbx_seq_one_letter_code
_entity_poly.pdbx_strand_id
1 'polypeptide(L)'
;MSSRGTVLEAERLVVGYAGAPVCGEMSVAVGAGEVLGVVGFNGAGKSTAARTLAGRQLPISGEVKVHGLLANPDAVAFRREVSAVFDEDLFFPSLTVREHLLLVARGHSLPDPEEQVEEELSFFGLQERADVVPESLSSGQRRRTLLAAGLMRPASLLILDEPEQRLDPVMREALGRRVRSLADGGATVVLVTHDPQLLLDTATSCLVIDDEVTLATPEVAAAIIAGA
;
A
#
# COMPACT_ATOMS: atom_id res chain seq x y z
N MET A 1 7.51 1.96 27.23
CA MET A 1 7.08 1.93 25.83
C MET A 1 6.25 0.66 25.68
N SER A 2 4.94 0.78 25.47
CA SER A 2 4.07 -0.37 25.27
C SER A 2 4.47 -1.04 23.98
N SER A 3 4.80 -2.32 24.00
CA SER A 3 5.06 -3.10 22.77
C SER A 3 3.76 -3.13 21.98
N ARG A 4 3.64 -2.28 20.99
CA ARG A 4 2.57 -2.40 19.98
C ARG A 4 2.76 -3.76 19.32
N GLY A 5 1.75 -4.62 19.35
CA GLY A 5 1.85 -5.97 18.80
C GLY A 5 2.30 -5.94 17.34
N THR A 6 3.10 -6.92 16.95
CA THR A 6 3.54 -7.10 15.55
C THR A 6 2.31 -7.40 14.68
N VAL A 7 2.18 -6.67 13.58
CA VAL A 7 1.10 -6.84 12.61
C VAL A 7 1.60 -7.60 11.38
N LEU A 8 2.73 -7.18 10.81
CA LEU A 8 3.37 -7.83 9.66
C LEU A 8 4.67 -8.49 10.08
N GLU A 9 4.84 -9.75 9.74
CA GLU A 9 6.09 -10.51 9.90
C GLU A 9 6.48 -11.13 8.56
N ALA A 10 7.72 -10.94 8.14
CA ALA A 10 8.33 -11.67 7.05
C ALA A 10 9.61 -12.34 7.59
N GLU A 11 9.69 -13.65 7.47
CA GLU A 11 10.81 -14.44 7.98
C GLU A 11 11.56 -15.12 6.82
N ARG A 12 12.84 -14.78 6.65
CA ARG A 12 13.74 -15.32 5.61
C ARG A 12 13.07 -15.35 4.23
N LEU A 13 12.38 -14.26 3.91
CA LEU A 13 11.57 -14.14 2.72
C LEU A 13 12.46 -13.93 1.49
N VAL A 14 12.37 -14.83 0.53
CA VAL A 14 12.98 -14.70 -0.81
C VAL A 14 11.89 -14.55 -1.83
N VAL A 15 11.92 -13.43 -2.55
CA VAL A 15 10.91 -13.07 -3.57
C VAL A 15 11.48 -13.16 -4.97
N GLY A 16 10.64 -13.52 -5.94
CA GLY A 16 11.08 -13.65 -7.34
C GLY A 16 10.07 -14.37 -8.21
N TYR A 17 10.52 -14.80 -9.38
CA TYR A 17 9.69 -15.45 -10.40
C TYR A 17 10.33 -16.76 -10.86
N ALA A 18 9.52 -17.80 -11.03
CA ALA A 18 9.95 -19.11 -11.54
C ALA A 18 11.21 -19.67 -10.84
N GLY A 19 11.34 -19.43 -9.53
CA GLY A 19 12.48 -19.87 -8.74
C GLY A 19 13.73 -19.01 -8.82
N ALA A 20 13.72 -17.91 -9.60
CA ALA A 20 14.82 -16.94 -9.68
C ALA A 20 14.55 -15.77 -8.73
N PRO A 21 15.37 -15.56 -7.68
CA PRO A 21 15.27 -14.39 -6.81
C PRO A 21 15.48 -13.08 -7.57
N VAL A 22 14.75 -12.02 -7.17
CA VAL A 22 14.92 -10.68 -7.74
C VAL A 22 15.70 -9.74 -6.80
N CYS A 23 15.87 -10.12 -5.54
CA CYS A 23 16.68 -9.42 -4.54
C CYS A 23 17.14 -10.40 -3.47
N GLY A 24 17.94 -9.91 -2.51
CA GLY A 24 18.36 -10.67 -1.35
C GLY A 24 17.23 -11.14 -0.44
N GLU A 25 17.55 -12.06 0.48
CA GLU A 25 16.63 -12.51 1.53
C GLU A 25 16.30 -11.35 2.48
N MET A 26 15.03 -11.25 2.88
CA MET A 26 14.58 -10.23 3.83
C MET A 26 13.89 -10.84 5.05
N SER A 27 14.17 -10.24 6.21
CA SER A 27 13.41 -10.49 7.44
C SER A 27 13.04 -9.17 8.07
N VAL A 28 11.75 -8.96 8.31
CA VAL A 28 11.23 -7.71 8.89
C VAL A 28 9.99 -7.99 9.72
N ALA A 29 9.86 -7.24 10.81
CA ALA A 29 8.65 -7.19 11.64
C ALA A 29 8.20 -5.74 11.77
N VAL A 30 6.92 -5.48 11.54
CA VAL A 30 6.32 -4.14 11.59
C VAL A 30 5.14 -4.16 12.55
N GLY A 31 5.15 -3.23 13.48
CA GLY A 31 4.13 -3.09 14.51
C GLY A 31 2.93 -2.23 14.10
N ALA A 32 1.89 -2.26 14.92
CA ALA A 32 0.72 -1.41 14.74
C ALA A 32 1.10 0.08 14.79
N GLY A 33 0.64 0.85 13.80
CA GLY A 33 0.93 2.27 13.69
C GLY A 33 2.32 2.60 13.14
N GLU A 34 3.04 1.63 12.64
CA GLU A 34 4.32 1.83 11.96
C GLU A 34 4.16 1.90 10.44
N VAL A 35 5.03 2.66 9.81
CA VAL A 35 5.12 2.78 8.36
C VAL A 35 6.48 2.29 7.91
N LEU A 36 6.52 1.19 7.18
CA LEU A 36 7.71 0.64 6.57
C LEU A 36 7.86 1.19 5.15
N GLY A 37 8.83 2.07 4.92
CA GLY A 37 9.23 2.47 3.58
C GLY A 37 9.98 1.34 2.87
N VAL A 38 9.73 1.14 1.58
CA VAL A 38 10.47 0.20 0.74
C VAL A 38 11.07 0.96 -0.43
N VAL A 39 12.38 1.05 -0.47
CA VAL A 39 13.13 1.84 -1.45
C VAL A 39 14.19 1.00 -2.16
N GLY A 40 14.70 1.50 -3.27
CA GLY A 40 15.72 0.84 -4.09
C GLY A 40 15.61 1.24 -5.55
N PHE A 41 16.56 0.83 -6.38
CA PHE A 41 16.57 1.14 -7.79
C PHE A 41 15.37 0.54 -8.54
N ASN A 42 15.11 1.06 -9.75
CA ASN A 42 14.11 0.47 -10.63
C ASN A 42 14.53 -0.96 -11.03
N GLY A 43 13.58 -1.90 -10.90
CA GLY A 43 13.89 -3.31 -11.16
C GLY A 43 14.47 -4.10 -9.97
N ALA A 44 14.79 -3.47 -8.83
CA ALA A 44 15.35 -4.14 -7.66
C ALA A 44 14.39 -5.11 -6.93
N GLY A 45 13.14 -5.24 -7.39
CA GLY A 45 12.20 -6.20 -6.80
C GLY A 45 11.22 -5.62 -5.78
N LYS A 46 11.16 -4.29 -5.59
CA LYS A 46 10.26 -3.62 -4.62
C LYS A 46 8.79 -4.02 -4.77
N SER A 47 8.23 -3.91 -5.98
CA SER A 47 6.83 -4.31 -6.24
C SER A 47 6.61 -5.80 -6.08
N THR A 48 7.63 -6.64 -6.37
CA THR A 48 7.58 -8.08 -6.12
C THR A 48 7.52 -8.37 -4.63
N ALA A 49 8.34 -7.69 -3.83
CA ALA A 49 8.30 -7.76 -2.37
C ALA A 49 6.92 -7.31 -1.84
N ALA A 50 6.42 -6.16 -2.28
CA ALA A 50 5.11 -5.65 -1.88
C ALA A 50 3.97 -6.63 -2.23
N ARG A 51 3.98 -7.22 -3.43
CA ARG A 51 2.99 -8.25 -3.83
C ARG A 51 3.06 -9.49 -2.98
N THR A 52 4.28 -9.93 -2.63
CA THR A 52 4.48 -11.09 -1.77
C THR A 52 4.01 -10.81 -0.34
N LEU A 53 4.33 -9.64 0.22
CA LEU A 53 3.82 -9.19 1.52
C LEU A 53 2.30 -9.07 1.55
N ALA A 54 1.67 -8.68 0.43
CA ALA A 54 0.22 -8.64 0.27
C ALA A 54 -0.44 -10.03 0.08
N GLY A 55 0.37 -11.10 0.00
CA GLY A 55 -0.12 -12.44 -0.31
C GLY A 55 -0.57 -12.63 -1.77
N ARG A 56 -0.33 -11.65 -2.65
CA ARG A 56 -0.71 -11.73 -4.07
C ARG A 56 0.30 -12.49 -4.93
N GLN A 57 1.46 -12.81 -4.38
CA GLN A 57 2.49 -13.61 -5.00
C GLN A 57 3.08 -14.57 -3.96
N LEU A 58 3.30 -15.82 -4.34
CA LEU A 58 3.96 -16.77 -3.48
C LEU A 58 5.46 -16.46 -3.38
N PRO A 59 6.07 -16.56 -2.19
CA PRO A 59 7.50 -16.45 -2.04
C PRO A 59 8.22 -17.66 -2.68
N ILE A 60 9.49 -17.50 -3.03
CA ILE A 60 10.37 -18.63 -3.39
C ILE A 60 10.69 -19.45 -2.14
N SER A 61 10.97 -18.78 -1.03
CA SER A 61 11.17 -19.38 0.30
C SER A 61 10.83 -18.38 1.39
N GLY A 62 10.78 -18.83 2.63
CA GLY A 62 10.36 -18.03 3.77
C GLY A 62 8.85 -17.94 3.89
N GLU A 63 8.38 -17.12 4.80
CA GLU A 63 6.95 -16.94 5.05
C GLU A 63 6.59 -15.51 5.39
N VAL A 64 5.34 -15.14 5.13
CA VAL A 64 4.74 -13.87 5.52
C VAL A 64 3.52 -14.14 6.39
N LYS A 65 3.42 -13.43 7.50
CA LYS A 65 2.26 -13.46 8.40
C LYS A 65 1.72 -12.06 8.65
N VAL A 66 0.40 -11.97 8.75
CA VAL A 66 -0.31 -10.77 9.22
C VAL A 66 -1.15 -11.16 10.42
N HIS A 67 -0.90 -10.56 11.58
CA HIS A 67 -1.47 -11.00 12.86
C HIS A 67 -1.33 -12.51 13.11
N GLY A 68 -0.19 -13.08 12.74
CA GLY A 68 0.08 -14.53 12.85
C GLY A 68 -0.64 -15.38 11.79
N LEU A 69 -1.50 -14.82 10.94
CA LEU A 69 -2.13 -15.51 9.82
C LEU A 69 -1.16 -15.57 8.64
N LEU A 70 -0.85 -16.78 8.16
CA LEU A 70 -0.06 -16.95 6.94
C LEU A 70 -0.71 -16.23 5.75
N ALA A 71 0.12 -15.58 4.93
CA ALA A 71 -0.33 -14.90 3.74
C ALA A 71 -0.99 -15.90 2.77
N ASN A 72 -2.31 -15.78 2.67
CA ASN A 72 -3.14 -16.59 1.81
C ASN A 72 -4.28 -15.74 1.25
N PRO A 73 -4.24 -15.36 -0.02
CA PRO A 73 -5.24 -14.50 -0.63
C PRO A 73 -6.62 -15.19 -0.76
N ASP A 74 -6.69 -16.51 -0.66
CA ASP A 74 -7.95 -17.25 -0.70
C ASP A 74 -8.65 -17.29 0.67
N ALA A 75 -7.91 -17.05 1.76
CA ALA A 75 -8.47 -17.01 3.11
C ALA A 75 -9.19 -15.68 3.37
N VAL A 76 -10.48 -15.75 3.69
CA VAL A 76 -11.29 -14.55 4.01
C VAL A 76 -10.71 -13.77 5.18
N ALA A 77 -10.22 -14.47 6.22
CA ALA A 77 -9.60 -13.86 7.39
C ALA A 77 -8.40 -12.99 6.98
N PHE A 78 -7.49 -13.52 6.14
CA PHE A 78 -6.34 -12.76 5.65
C PHE A 78 -6.76 -11.56 4.79
N ARG A 79 -7.71 -11.74 3.86
CA ARG A 79 -8.18 -10.64 3.01
C ARG A 79 -8.83 -9.48 3.78
N ARG A 80 -9.38 -9.74 4.95
CA ARG A 80 -9.94 -8.69 5.82
C ARG A 80 -8.84 -7.82 6.44
N GLU A 81 -7.70 -8.42 6.72
CA GLU A 81 -6.57 -7.73 7.37
C GLU A 81 -5.73 -6.90 6.39
N VAL A 82 -5.78 -7.18 5.08
CA VAL A 82 -4.86 -6.58 4.11
C VAL A 82 -5.61 -5.78 3.05
N SER A 83 -5.27 -4.50 2.92
CA SER A 83 -5.60 -3.67 1.77
C SER A 83 -4.34 -3.38 0.97
N ALA A 84 -4.37 -3.55 -0.35
CA ALA A 84 -3.21 -3.31 -1.19
C ALA A 84 -3.59 -2.57 -2.47
N VAL A 85 -2.87 -1.48 -2.77
CA VAL A 85 -3.01 -0.66 -3.97
C VAL A 85 -1.73 -0.74 -4.78
N PHE A 86 -1.81 -1.37 -5.93
CA PHE A 86 -0.73 -1.47 -6.93
C PHE A 86 -1.02 -0.56 -8.12
N ASP A 87 -0.06 -0.46 -9.06
CA ASP A 87 -0.27 0.24 -10.32
C ASP A 87 -0.97 -0.68 -11.35
N GLU A 88 -2.17 -1.11 -11.01
CA GLU A 88 -3.02 -1.96 -11.86
C GLU A 88 -4.42 -1.35 -11.92
N ASP A 89 -4.95 -1.17 -13.11
CA ASP A 89 -6.31 -0.65 -13.32
C ASP A 89 -7.35 -1.76 -13.02
N LEU A 90 -7.61 -1.99 -11.74
CA LEU A 90 -8.57 -2.98 -11.25
C LEU A 90 -9.95 -2.35 -11.05
N PHE A 91 -10.65 -2.11 -12.15
CA PHE A 91 -12.01 -1.56 -12.15
C PHE A 91 -13.03 -2.58 -12.66
N PHE A 92 -14.26 -2.43 -12.19
CA PHE A 92 -15.41 -3.03 -12.85
C PHE A 92 -15.85 -2.09 -13.99
N PRO A 93 -15.71 -2.47 -15.27
CA PRO A 93 -15.87 -1.53 -16.39
C PRO A 93 -17.26 -0.88 -16.47
N SER A 94 -18.28 -1.56 -15.97
CA SER A 94 -19.66 -1.10 -16.01
C SER A 94 -20.08 -0.23 -14.83
N LEU A 95 -19.24 -0.09 -13.82
CA LEU A 95 -19.55 0.71 -12.65
C LEU A 95 -18.95 2.11 -12.78
N THR A 96 -19.74 3.12 -12.42
CA THR A 96 -19.23 4.48 -12.22
C THR A 96 -18.25 4.51 -11.05
N VAL A 97 -17.49 5.61 -10.90
CA VAL A 97 -16.58 5.82 -9.76
C VAL A 97 -17.33 5.63 -8.44
N ARG A 98 -18.49 6.29 -8.29
CA ARG A 98 -19.37 6.19 -7.12
C ARG A 98 -19.80 4.76 -6.83
N GLU A 99 -20.31 4.07 -7.84
CA GLU A 99 -20.78 2.68 -7.69
C GLU A 99 -19.63 1.73 -7.34
N HIS A 100 -18.44 1.95 -7.90
CA HIS A 100 -17.24 1.19 -7.55
C HIS A 100 -16.85 1.38 -6.09
N LEU A 101 -16.81 2.62 -5.61
CA LEU A 101 -16.51 2.92 -4.20
C LEU A 101 -17.61 2.37 -3.27
N LEU A 102 -18.89 2.50 -3.63
CA LEU A 102 -20.00 1.91 -2.88
C LEU A 102 -19.91 0.39 -2.81
N LEU A 103 -19.51 -0.27 -3.90
CA LEU A 103 -19.30 -1.72 -3.90
C LEU A 103 -18.20 -2.11 -2.89
N VAL A 104 -17.11 -1.38 -2.83
CA VAL A 104 -16.03 -1.60 -1.85
C VAL A 104 -16.53 -1.34 -0.43
N ALA A 105 -17.18 -0.21 -0.19
CA ALA A 105 -17.68 0.17 1.13
C ALA A 105 -18.66 -0.87 1.69
N ARG A 106 -19.64 -1.28 0.90
CA ARG A 106 -20.64 -2.29 1.28
C ARG A 106 -20.04 -3.69 1.41
N GLY A 107 -19.10 -4.05 0.51
CA GLY A 107 -18.40 -5.33 0.55
C GLY A 107 -17.56 -5.52 1.81
N HIS A 108 -17.09 -4.42 2.41
CA HIS A 108 -16.34 -4.40 3.67
C HIS A 108 -17.22 -4.01 4.88
N SER A 109 -18.54 -3.89 4.69
CA SER A 109 -19.50 -3.56 5.75
C SER A 109 -19.16 -2.26 6.49
N LEU A 110 -18.70 -1.25 5.74
CA LEU A 110 -18.44 0.07 6.33
C LEU A 110 -19.76 0.68 6.84
N PRO A 111 -19.74 1.35 8.00
CA PRO A 111 -20.88 2.13 8.45
C PRO A 111 -21.10 3.31 7.49
N ASP A 112 -22.36 3.68 7.27
CA ASP A 112 -22.77 4.83 6.45
C ASP A 112 -22.00 4.92 5.11
N PRO A 113 -22.07 3.84 4.28
CA PRO A 113 -21.19 3.69 3.10
C PRO A 113 -21.36 4.84 2.09
N GLU A 114 -22.53 5.42 1.98
CA GLU A 114 -22.82 6.58 1.13
C GLU A 114 -22.03 7.82 1.59
N GLU A 115 -22.04 8.12 2.89
CA GLU A 115 -21.32 9.25 3.47
C GLU A 115 -19.80 9.08 3.30
N GLN A 116 -19.28 7.90 3.60
CA GLN A 116 -17.85 7.62 3.42
C GLN A 116 -17.40 7.72 1.97
N VAL A 117 -18.24 7.29 1.03
CA VAL A 117 -17.93 7.46 -0.41
C VAL A 117 -17.89 8.93 -0.80
N GLU A 118 -18.81 9.78 -0.30
CA GLU A 118 -18.77 11.22 -0.57
C GLU A 118 -17.52 11.88 0.04
N GLU A 119 -17.11 11.46 1.23
CA GLU A 119 -15.87 11.93 1.86
C GLU A 119 -14.64 11.57 1.02
N GLU A 120 -14.54 10.34 0.52
CA GLU A 120 -13.42 9.92 -0.35
C GLU A 120 -13.46 10.62 -1.71
N LEU A 121 -14.64 10.77 -2.32
CA LEU A 121 -14.79 11.54 -3.56
C LEU A 121 -14.33 13.00 -3.35
N SER A 122 -14.68 13.60 -2.22
CA SER A 122 -14.26 14.95 -1.86
C SER A 122 -12.76 15.04 -1.63
N PHE A 123 -12.19 14.13 -0.82
CA PHE A 123 -10.76 14.09 -0.52
C PHE A 123 -9.91 13.98 -1.78
N PHE A 124 -10.30 13.10 -2.70
CA PHE A 124 -9.56 12.87 -3.94
C PHE A 124 -9.94 13.80 -5.09
N GLY A 125 -10.87 14.74 -4.89
CA GLY A 125 -11.32 15.69 -5.92
C GLY A 125 -11.98 14.97 -7.10
N LEU A 126 -12.85 13.98 -6.82
CA LEU A 126 -13.52 13.15 -7.80
C LEU A 126 -15.03 13.44 -7.91
N GLN A 127 -15.58 14.44 -7.18
CA GLN A 127 -17.03 14.69 -7.13
C GLN A 127 -17.64 14.90 -8.53
N GLU A 128 -16.99 15.70 -9.37
CA GLU A 128 -17.47 15.94 -10.75
C GLU A 128 -17.33 14.74 -11.68
N ARG A 129 -16.64 13.70 -11.23
CA ARG A 129 -16.38 12.45 -11.96
C ARG A 129 -17.03 11.24 -11.31
N ALA A 130 -17.82 11.45 -10.28
CA ALA A 130 -18.43 10.38 -9.50
C ALA A 130 -19.33 9.46 -10.35
N ASP A 131 -20.04 10.03 -11.31
CA ASP A 131 -21.05 9.32 -12.07
C ASP A 131 -20.59 8.94 -13.51
N VAL A 132 -19.25 8.89 -13.74
CA VAL A 132 -18.67 8.41 -15.00
C VAL A 132 -17.96 7.07 -14.81
N VAL A 133 -17.87 6.29 -15.88
CA VAL A 133 -17.16 4.99 -15.89
C VAL A 133 -15.65 5.19 -15.99
N PRO A 134 -14.84 4.22 -15.54
CA PRO A 134 -13.36 4.36 -15.46
C PRO A 134 -12.68 4.65 -16.79
N GLU A 135 -13.21 4.18 -17.93
CA GLU A 135 -12.64 4.46 -19.25
C GLU A 135 -12.65 5.95 -19.60
N SER A 136 -13.57 6.73 -19.01
CA SER A 136 -13.69 8.18 -19.23
C SER A 136 -12.78 9.00 -18.32
N LEU A 137 -12.04 8.38 -17.42
CA LEU A 137 -11.13 9.04 -16.48
C LEU A 137 -9.74 9.21 -17.07
N SER A 138 -9.07 10.32 -16.71
CA SER A 138 -7.63 10.44 -16.91
C SER A 138 -6.86 9.43 -16.05
N SER A 139 -5.59 9.18 -16.39
CA SER A 139 -4.74 8.25 -15.60
C SER A 139 -4.60 8.69 -14.13
N GLY A 140 -4.51 10.00 -13.87
CA GLY A 140 -4.49 10.55 -12.51
C GLY A 140 -5.82 10.36 -11.78
N GLN A 141 -6.96 10.53 -12.45
CA GLN A 141 -8.27 10.28 -11.85
C GLN A 141 -8.47 8.79 -11.55
N ARG A 142 -8.05 7.89 -12.45
CA ARG A 142 -8.05 6.44 -12.18
C ARG A 142 -7.21 6.12 -10.96
N ARG A 143 -5.98 6.66 -10.88
CA ARG A 143 -5.10 6.47 -9.71
C ARG A 143 -5.76 6.92 -8.40
N ARG A 144 -6.37 8.12 -8.39
CA ARG A 144 -7.11 8.63 -7.23
C ARG A 144 -8.29 7.73 -6.84
N THR A 145 -9.03 7.18 -7.79
CA THR A 145 -10.13 6.25 -7.53
C THR A 145 -9.64 4.95 -6.89
N LEU A 146 -8.52 4.38 -7.36
CA LEU A 146 -7.92 3.18 -6.76
C LEU A 146 -7.42 3.43 -5.35
N LEU A 147 -6.82 4.59 -5.11
CA LEU A 147 -6.38 5.00 -3.77
C LEU A 147 -7.58 5.18 -2.84
N ALA A 148 -8.64 5.85 -3.27
CA ALA A 148 -9.89 5.98 -2.51
C ALA A 148 -10.43 4.60 -2.11
N ALA A 149 -10.57 3.69 -3.07
CA ALA A 149 -11.04 2.33 -2.82
C ALA A 149 -10.16 1.53 -1.86
N GLY A 150 -8.84 1.71 -1.91
CA GLY A 150 -7.89 1.01 -1.03
C GLY A 150 -7.82 1.59 0.37
N LEU A 151 -7.81 2.93 0.48
CA LEU A 151 -7.64 3.63 1.76
C LEU A 151 -8.90 3.63 2.64
N MET A 152 -10.09 3.53 2.03
CA MET A 152 -11.35 3.45 2.79
C MET A 152 -11.57 2.08 3.45
N ARG A 153 -10.83 1.04 3.06
CA ARG A 153 -11.00 -0.31 3.62
C ARG A 153 -10.50 -0.38 5.06
N PRO A 154 -11.25 -0.99 5.99
CA PRO A 154 -10.85 -1.17 7.38
C PRO A 154 -9.84 -2.32 7.50
N ALA A 155 -8.60 -2.12 7.02
CA ALA A 155 -7.54 -3.11 7.06
C ALA A 155 -6.50 -2.73 8.12
N SER A 156 -5.92 -3.74 8.79
CA SER A 156 -4.83 -3.54 9.76
C SER A 156 -3.48 -3.35 9.06
N LEU A 157 -3.33 -3.88 7.85
CA LEU A 157 -2.16 -3.71 6.99
C LEU A 157 -2.57 -3.07 5.66
N LEU A 158 -1.96 -1.94 5.36
CA LEU A 158 -2.11 -1.24 4.10
C LEU A 158 -0.79 -1.33 3.31
N ILE A 159 -0.85 -1.79 2.07
CA ILE A 159 0.31 -1.85 1.17
C ILE A 159 0.07 -0.92 -0.01
N LEU A 160 0.96 0.05 -0.19
CA LEU A 160 0.89 1.06 -1.24
C LEU A 160 2.14 0.95 -2.13
N ASP A 161 1.93 0.64 -3.40
CA ASP A 161 3.02 0.56 -4.39
C ASP A 161 3.01 1.81 -5.26
N GLU A 162 4.00 2.68 -5.04
CA GLU A 162 4.21 3.98 -5.70
C GLU A 162 2.92 4.82 -5.77
N PRO A 163 2.24 5.05 -4.62
CA PRO A 163 0.92 5.68 -4.62
C PRO A 163 0.93 7.13 -5.13
N GLU A 164 2.08 7.80 -5.07
CA GLU A 164 2.31 9.17 -5.54
C GLU A 164 2.29 9.33 -7.07
N GLN A 165 2.43 8.24 -7.80
CA GLN A 165 2.46 8.30 -9.26
C GLN A 165 1.18 8.91 -9.83
N ARG A 166 1.33 9.77 -10.86
CA ARG A 166 0.24 10.47 -11.54
C ARG A 166 -0.58 11.41 -10.66
N LEU A 167 -0.11 11.71 -9.43
CA LEU A 167 -0.69 12.71 -8.56
C LEU A 167 0.05 14.05 -8.71
N ASP A 168 -0.69 15.13 -8.63
CA ASP A 168 -0.11 16.47 -8.52
C ASP A 168 0.51 16.69 -7.13
N PRO A 169 1.39 17.70 -6.95
CA PRO A 169 2.09 17.91 -5.67
C PRO A 169 1.15 18.11 -4.47
N VAL A 170 0.01 18.79 -4.67
CA VAL A 170 -0.97 19.04 -3.59
C VAL A 170 -1.59 17.74 -3.12
N MET A 171 -1.96 16.86 -4.07
CA MET A 171 -2.54 15.55 -3.75
C MET A 171 -1.51 14.60 -3.13
N ARG A 172 -0.22 14.67 -3.52
CA ARG A 172 0.85 13.87 -2.88
C ARG A 172 1.00 14.24 -1.41
N GLU A 173 1.04 15.54 -1.11
CA GLU A 173 1.12 16.02 0.29
C GLU A 173 -0.12 15.60 1.08
N ALA A 174 -1.31 15.72 0.51
CA ALA A 174 -2.56 15.26 1.14
C ALA A 174 -2.53 13.74 1.41
N LEU A 175 -2.04 12.95 0.46
CA LEU A 175 -1.85 11.51 0.60
C LEU A 175 -0.89 11.18 1.75
N GLY A 176 0.25 11.88 1.84
CA GLY A 176 1.20 11.71 2.95
C GLY A 176 0.55 11.93 4.31
N ARG A 177 -0.21 13.03 4.46
CA ARG A 177 -0.98 13.30 5.69
C ARG A 177 -2.01 12.21 5.98
N ARG A 178 -2.70 11.69 4.96
CA ARG A 178 -3.67 10.59 5.12
C ARG A 178 -3.00 9.31 5.59
N VAL A 179 -1.87 8.92 4.97
CA VAL A 179 -1.07 7.76 5.38
C VAL A 179 -0.62 7.90 6.83
N ARG A 180 -0.11 9.07 7.23
CA ARG A 180 0.28 9.33 8.60
C ARG A 180 -0.89 9.23 9.57
N SER A 181 -2.05 9.82 9.23
CA SER A 181 -3.27 9.75 10.04
C SER A 181 -3.75 8.30 10.23
N LEU A 182 -3.71 7.47 9.19
CA LEU A 182 -4.07 6.05 9.27
C LEU A 182 -3.11 5.29 10.21
N ALA A 183 -1.81 5.54 10.09
CA ALA A 183 -0.81 4.95 10.97
C ALA A 183 -0.98 5.40 12.43
N ASP A 184 -1.25 6.69 12.67
CA ASP A 184 -1.55 7.21 14.02
C ASP A 184 -2.83 6.59 14.60
N GLY A 185 -3.78 6.22 13.73
CA GLY A 185 -4.98 5.44 14.07
C GLY A 185 -4.73 3.95 14.34
N GLY A 186 -3.50 3.47 14.15
CA GLY A 186 -3.07 2.11 14.44
C GLY A 186 -2.90 1.20 13.22
N ALA A 187 -3.19 1.66 12.00
CA ALA A 187 -2.91 0.88 10.80
C ALA A 187 -1.41 0.73 10.57
N THR A 188 -0.98 -0.46 10.15
CA THR A 188 0.40 -0.67 9.67
C THR A 188 0.46 -0.40 8.18
N VAL A 189 1.50 0.31 7.72
CA VAL A 189 1.62 0.64 6.30
C VAL A 189 2.96 0.14 5.75
N VAL A 190 2.92 -0.51 4.59
CA VAL A 190 4.09 -0.73 3.73
C VAL A 190 3.98 0.21 2.55
N LEU A 191 4.95 1.11 2.41
CA LEU A 191 4.98 2.16 1.40
C LEU A 191 6.18 1.98 0.47
N VAL A 192 5.95 1.50 -0.74
CA VAL A 192 6.96 1.55 -1.80
C VAL A 192 6.88 2.93 -2.44
N THR A 193 7.98 3.66 -2.45
CA THR A 193 8.00 5.01 -3.03
C THR A 193 9.36 5.40 -3.59
N HIS A 194 9.35 6.28 -4.57
CA HIS A 194 10.50 7.00 -5.10
C HIS A 194 10.47 8.50 -4.73
N ASP A 195 9.50 8.92 -3.93
CA ASP A 195 9.38 10.30 -3.46
C ASP A 195 10.06 10.43 -2.09
N PRO A 196 11.25 11.11 -2.00
CA PRO A 196 11.97 11.26 -0.75
C PRO A 196 11.17 12.03 0.30
N GLN A 197 10.35 13.00 -0.12
CA GLN A 197 9.57 13.81 0.81
C GLN A 197 8.42 13.00 1.41
N LEU A 198 7.68 12.25 0.57
CA LEU A 198 6.64 11.35 1.05
C LEU A 198 7.20 10.32 2.04
N LEU A 199 8.40 9.79 1.77
CA LEU A 199 9.07 8.85 2.66
C LEU A 199 9.40 9.51 4.01
N LEU A 200 10.03 10.69 4.01
CA LEU A 200 10.41 11.43 5.22
C LEU A 200 9.21 11.82 6.07
N ASP A 201 8.09 12.18 5.43
CA ASP A 201 6.88 12.62 6.12
C ASP A 201 6.11 11.45 6.76
N THR A 202 6.32 10.22 6.28
CA THR A 202 5.47 9.08 6.67
C THR A 202 6.21 7.94 7.34
N ALA A 203 7.38 7.53 6.85
CA ALA A 203 8.04 6.30 7.26
C ALA A 203 8.60 6.36 8.68
N THR A 204 8.52 5.24 9.39
CA THR A 204 9.15 5.04 10.71
C THR A 204 10.45 4.25 10.60
N SER A 205 10.55 3.40 9.59
CA SER A 205 11.72 2.61 9.22
C SER A 205 11.67 2.30 7.73
N CYS A 206 12.79 1.87 7.16
CA CYS A 206 12.87 1.59 5.73
C CYS A 206 13.59 0.27 5.45
N LEU A 207 13.13 -0.46 4.41
CA LEU A 207 13.88 -1.50 3.73
C LEU A 207 14.50 -0.91 2.46
N VAL A 208 15.80 -0.99 2.36
CA VAL A 208 16.54 -0.69 1.12
C VAL A 208 16.76 -2.01 0.39
N ILE A 209 16.17 -2.12 -0.80
CA ILE A 209 16.28 -3.31 -1.65
C ILE A 209 17.28 -3.03 -2.77
N ASP A 210 18.36 -3.80 -2.75
CA ASP A 210 19.39 -3.87 -3.77
C ASP A 210 19.82 -5.35 -3.90
N ASP A 211 21.05 -5.67 -4.27
CA ASP A 211 21.59 -7.03 -4.23
C ASP A 211 21.43 -7.66 -2.83
N GLU A 212 21.58 -6.85 -1.80
CA GLU A 212 21.25 -7.17 -0.41
C GLU A 212 20.05 -6.33 0.08
N VAL A 213 19.32 -6.86 1.06
CA VAL A 213 18.22 -6.12 1.70
C VAL A 213 18.66 -5.66 3.08
N THR A 214 18.61 -4.36 3.32
CA THR A 214 19.06 -3.74 4.57
C THR A 214 18.00 -2.86 5.20
N LEU A 215 18.00 -2.80 6.54
CA LEU A 215 17.17 -1.83 7.28
C LEU A 215 17.90 -0.49 7.35
N ALA A 216 17.17 0.59 7.16
CA ALA A 216 17.67 1.96 7.21
C ALA A 216 16.69 2.90 7.92
N THR A 217 17.19 4.08 8.31
CA THR A 217 16.30 5.17 8.74
C THR A 217 15.69 5.86 7.51
N PRO A 218 14.56 6.59 7.67
CA PRO A 218 13.97 7.35 6.58
C PRO A 218 14.92 8.33 5.91
N GLU A 219 15.82 8.97 6.70
CA GLU A 219 16.79 9.95 6.19
C GLU A 219 17.83 9.28 5.27
N VAL A 220 18.35 8.13 5.68
CA VAL A 220 19.31 7.35 4.87
C VAL A 220 18.63 6.86 3.58
N ALA A 221 17.43 6.32 3.69
CA ALA A 221 16.66 5.84 2.56
C ALA A 221 16.28 6.97 1.59
N ALA A 222 15.89 8.13 2.10
CA ALA A 222 15.60 9.31 1.27
C ALA A 222 16.85 9.82 0.52
N ALA A 223 18.01 9.80 1.15
CA ALA A 223 19.28 10.17 0.50
C ALA A 223 19.63 9.21 -0.65
N ILE A 224 19.35 7.91 -0.49
CA ILE A 224 19.54 6.91 -1.57
C ILE A 224 18.62 7.22 -2.76
N ILE A 225 17.34 7.52 -2.52
CA ILE A 225 16.40 7.90 -3.61
C ILE A 225 16.87 9.17 -4.33
N ALA A 226 17.32 10.18 -3.57
CA ALA A 226 17.71 11.48 -4.14
C ALA A 226 19.02 11.43 -4.93
N GLY A 227 19.88 10.44 -4.68
CA GLY A 227 21.14 10.22 -5.38
C GLY A 227 21.07 9.21 -6.53
N ALA A 228 19.89 8.65 -6.79
CA ALA A 228 19.65 7.59 -7.77
C ALA A 228 19.37 8.13 -9.18
#